data_1be5455cc776169ee068e8410fd7eeb0
#
_entry.id   1be5455cc776169ee068e8410fd7eeb0
#
_cell.length_a   1.000
_cell.length_b   1.000
_cell.length_c   1.000
_cell.angle_alpha   90.00
_cell.angle_beta   90.00
_cell.angle_gamma   90.00
#
_symmetry.space_group_name_H-M   'P 1'
#
loop_
_entity.id
_entity.type
_entity.pdbx_description
1 polymer ?
#
loop_
_entity_poly.entity_id
_entity_poly.type
_entity_poly.pdbx_seq_one_letter_code
_entity_poly.pdbx_strand_id
1 'polypeptide(L)'
;MFYQTEIYAKLSKPKGCVLIGSERANINERSYISKVLSKYAAKKCTGFIFQTNGIKECYQNSVQKQSVVIPNAISKKVYEIDYSKIKKENVITAMGRLDEQKGFDVLINAFKEVYNRHPEYKLKIFGNGLEKNKLQELINKLGLSENVILCGANQDAIFEVAKSKIYVLSSRYEGMPNALIEAMATSTACISTDCKFGPSELIADGKNGLLVPVDDAETLATKILFLIENDSVRENIEKEAMKIRKKLDANTIYKKYYDYFVGVKNEK
;
A
#
# COMPACT_ATOMS: atom_id res chain seq x y z
N MET A 1 17.44 -1.23 -11.23
CA MET A 1 17.16 -0.65 -12.56
C MET A 1 16.87 0.87 -12.54
N PHE A 2 16.25 1.44 -11.50
CA PHE A 2 15.89 2.88 -11.45
C PHE A 2 17.07 3.86 -11.42
N TYR A 3 18.13 3.59 -10.65
CA TYR A 3 19.32 4.46 -10.59
C TYR A 3 20.06 4.60 -11.93
N GLN A 4 19.99 3.60 -12.79
CA GLN A 4 20.59 3.64 -14.14
C GLN A 4 19.93 4.72 -14.98
N THR A 5 18.60 4.80 -14.95
CA THR A 5 17.82 5.82 -15.68
C THR A 5 18.23 7.23 -15.25
N GLU A 6 18.39 7.48 -13.95
CA GLU A 6 18.80 8.79 -13.42
C GLU A 6 20.23 9.16 -13.83
N ILE A 7 21.15 8.19 -13.83
CA ILE A 7 22.54 8.42 -14.26
C ILE A 7 22.56 8.73 -15.77
N TYR A 8 21.87 7.92 -16.61
CA TYR A 8 21.80 8.17 -18.05
C TYR A 8 21.13 9.50 -18.37
N ALA A 9 20.04 9.83 -17.69
CA ALA A 9 19.37 11.12 -17.86
C ALA A 9 20.30 12.29 -17.50
N LYS A 10 21.15 12.16 -16.48
CA LYS A 10 22.14 13.20 -16.12
C LYS A 10 23.19 13.38 -17.20
N LEU A 11 23.66 12.30 -17.80
CA LEU A 11 24.68 12.34 -18.85
C LEU A 11 24.15 12.88 -20.18
N SER A 12 22.88 12.61 -20.51
CA SER A 12 22.26 12.96 -21.77
C SER A 12 21.41 14.24 -21.74
N LYS A 13 21.20 14.86 -20.57
CA LYS A 13 20.33 16.04 -20.47
C LYS A 13 20.90 17.25 -21.21
N PRO A 14 20.10 18.00 -21.96
CA PRO A 14 20.52 19.26 -22.59
C PRO A 14 20.97 20.31 -21.56
N LYS A 15 21.82 21.25 -22.00
CA LYS A 15 22.18 22.41 -21.16
C LYS A 15 20.93 23.19 -20.80
N GLY A 16 20.85 23.67 -19.55
CA GLY A 16 19.67 24.41 -19.05
C GLY A 16 18.51 23.57 -18.58
N CYS A 17 18.47 22.24 -18.82
CA CYS A 17 17.42 21.37 -18.29
C CYS A 17 17.61 21.05 -16.80
N VAL A 18 16.51 21.00 -16.08
CA VAL A 18 16.41 20.52 -14.70
C VAL A 18 16.21 19.01 -14.69
N LEU A 19 16.91 18.31 -13.82
CA LEU A 19 16.72 16.88 -13.60
C LEU A 19 16.08 16.65 -12.23
N ILE A 20 14.86 16.08 -12.23
CA ILE A 20 14.15 15.69 -11.02
C ILE A 20 14.06 14.18 -10.97
N GLY A 21 14.63 13.58 -9.93
CA GLY A 21 14.55 12.15 -9.67
C GLY A 21 13.35 11.78 -8.79
N SER A 22 13.00 10.50 -8.74
CA SER A 22 11.93 10.02 -7.85
C SER A 22 12.24 8.62 -7.32
N GLU A 23 11.97 8.39 -6.03
CA GLU A 23 12.05 7.06 -5.41
C GLU A 23 10.65 6.59 -5.01
N ARG A 24 10.28 5.41 -5.51
CA ARG A 24 8.93 4.83 -5.33
C ARG A 24 8.95 3.46 -4.66
N ALA A 25 10.12 2.93 -4.35
CA ALA A 25 10.27 1.60 -3.77
C ALA A 25 11.02 1.68 -2.45
N ASN A 26 10.91 0.63 -1.64
CA ASN A 26 11.72 0.49 -0.44
C ASN A 26 13.20 0.29 -0.83
N ILE A 27 14.02 1.31 -0.58
CA ILE A 27 15.46 1.26 -0.89
C ILE A 27 16.19 0.16 -0.09
N ASN A 28 15.66 -0.24 1.07
CA ASN A 28 16.29 -1.23 1.93
C ASN A 28 16.23 -2.66 1.36
N GLU A 29 15.30 -2.93 0.45
CA GLU A 29 15.19 -4.21 -0.25
C GLU A 29 16.16 -4.37 -1.43
N ARG A 30 16.94 -3.35 -1.71
CA ARG A 30 17.95 -3.40 -2.78
C ARG A 30 19.27 -3.99 -2.27
N SER A 31 20.05 -4.57 -3.18
CA SER A 31 21.44 -4.95 -2.89
C SER A 31 22.27 -3.73 -2.45
N TYR A 32 23.32 -3.95 -1.70
CA TYR A 32 24.20 -2.89 -1.19
C TYR A 32 24.68 -1.96 -2.32
N ILE A 33 25.18 -2.54 -3.41
CA ILE A 33 25.67 -1.78 -4.58
C ILE A 33 24.55 -0.90 -5.16
N SER A 34 23.35 -1.47 -5.32
CA SER A 34 22.20 -0.74 -5.85
C SER A 34 21.78 0.43 -4.93
N LYS A 35 21.85 0.25 -3.60
CA LYS A 35 21.60 1.33 -2.63
C LYS A 35 22.60 2.48 -2.79
N VAL A 36 23.89 2.16 -2.87
CA VAL A 36 24.96 3.17 -3.02
C VAL A 36 24.77 3.94 -4.32
N LEU A 37 24.55 3.24 -5.43
CA LEU A 37 24.35 3.87 -6.74
C LEU A 37 23.07 4.72 -6.79
N SER A 38 21.98 4.27 -6.18
CA SER A 38 20.73 5.06 -6.10
C SER A 38 20.94 6.36 -5.32
N LYS A 39 21.64 6.29 -4.17
CA LYS A 39 21.97 7.47 -3.36
C LYS A 39 22.92 8.43 -4.08
N TYR A 40 23.86 7.90 -4.84
CA TYR A 40 24.74 8.71 -5.68
C TYR A 40 23.98 9.40 -6.81
N ALA A 41 23.12 8.66 -7.53
CA ALA A 41 22.28 9.21 -8.60
C ALA A 41 21.36 10.32 -8.09
N ALA A 42 20.73 10.13 -6.94
CA ALA A 42 19.86 11.12 -6.31
C ALA A 42 20.60 12.45 -6.02
N LYS A 43 21.88 12.42 -5.59
CA LYS A 43 22.72 13.62 -5.41
C LYS A 43 22.97 14.41 -6.70
N LYS A 44 22.88 13.76 -7.86
CA LYS A 44 23.11 14.41 -9.15
C LYS A 44 21.84 15.04 -9.73
N CYS A 45 20.69 14.79 -9.14
CA CYS A 45 19.44 15.44 -9.50
C CYS A 45 19.42 16.88 -8.94
N THR A 46 18.66 17.75 -9.58
CA THR A 46 18.43 19.13 -9.10
C THR A 46 17.35 19.13 -8.02
N GLY A 47 16.37 18.25 -8.16
CA GLY A 47 15.32 18.00 -7.20
C GLY A 47 15.04 16.51 -7.06
N PHE A 48 14.36 16.10 -5.98
CA PHE A 48 14.02 14.71 -5.75
C PHE A 48 12.66 14.55 -5.10
N ILE A 49 11.89 13.55 -5.53
CA ILE A 49 10.54 13.29 -5.02
C ILE A 49 10.53 11.93 -4.34
N PHE A 50 10.07 11.90 -3.10
CA PHE A 50 9.79 10.70 -2.33
C PHE A 50 8.30 10.50 -2.16
N GLN A 51 7.86 9.25 -1.99
CA GLN A 51 6.44 8.98 -1.72
C GLN A 51 6.11 9.01 -0.22
N THR A 52 7.11 8.76 0.64
CA THR A 52 6.96 8.71 2.09
C THR A 52 8.13 9.41 2.79
N ASN A 53 7.89 9.91 4.01
CA ASN A 53 8.94 10.50 4.85
C ASN A 53 10.00 9.45 5.23
N GLY A 54 9.57 8.24 5.59
CA GLY A 54 10.49 7.19 5.97
C GLY A 54 11.48 6.81 4.86
N ILE A 55 11.07 6.81 3.59
CA ILE A 55 12.00 6.61 2.46
C ILE A 55 12.94 7.81 2.31
N LYS A 56 12.44 9.06 2.45
CA LYS A 56 13.24 10.27 2.39
C LYS A 56 14.38 10.26 3.43
N GLU A 57 14.10 9.83 4.65
CA GLU A 57 15.06 9.73 5.75
C GLU A 57 16.20 8.74 5.49
N CYS A 58 16.01 7.77 4.59
CA CYS A 58 17.06 6.86 4.16
C CYS A 58 18.15 7.52 3.29
N TYR A 59 17.92 8.75 2.83
CA TYR A 59 18.83 9.50 1.98
C TYR A 59 19.62 10.54 2.75
N GLN A 60 20.72 11.02 2.17
CA GLN A 60 21.61 12.00 2.79
C GLN A 60 20.94 13.38 2.90
N ASN A 61 21.31 14.16 3.91
CA ASN A 61 20.75 15.49 4.16
C ASN A 61 20.76 16.41 2.93
N SER A 62 21.80 16.32 2.08
CA SER A 62 21.87 17.11 0.84
C SER A 62 20.74 16.79 -0.13
N VAL A 63 20.34 15.51 -0.25
CA VAL A 63 19.21 15.08 -1.07
C VAL A 63 17.88 15.45 -0.40
N GLN A 64 17.79 15.27 0.91
CA GLN A 64 16.59 15.60 1.67
C GLN A 64 16.22 17.10 1.57
N LYS A 65 17.22 17.99 1.61
CA LYS A 65 17.03 19.46 1.51
C LYS A 65 16.45 19.91 0.16
N GLN A 66 16.80 19.22 -0.93
CA GLN A 66 16.34 19.52 -2.29
C GLN A 66 15.15 18.65 -2.73
N SER A 67 14.48 18.01 -1.78
CA SER A 67 13.41 17.05 -2.06
C SER A 67 12.10 17.40 -1.42
N VAL A 68 11.04 16.83 -1.97
CA VAL A 68 9.68 16.92 -1.44
C VAL A 68 9.11 15.51 -1.26
N VAL A 69 8.16 15.36 -0.32
CA VAL A 69 7.36 14.14 -0.19
C VAL A 69 6.01 14.37 -0.86
N ILE A 70 5.75 13.64 -1.94
CA ILE A 70 4.48 13.67 -2.66
C ILE A 70 3.96 12.23 -2.74
N PRO A 71 2.94 11.89 -1.96
CA PRO A 71 2.33 10.56 -1.98
C PRO A 71 1.61 10.28 -3.29
N ASN A 72 1.19 9.04 -3.50
CA ASN A 72 0.38 8.67 -4.65
C ASN A 72 -1.03 9.25 -4.53
N ALA A 73 -1.60 9.68 -5.66
CA ALA A 73 -3.01 10.03 -5.75
C ALA A 73 -3.88 8.76 -5.73
N ILE A 74 -5.10 8.90 -5.24
CA ILE A 74 -6.11 7.84 -5.31
C ILE A 74 -6.51 7.62 -6.77
N SER A 75 -6.67 6.35 -7.15
CA SER A 75 -7.15 5.96 -8.47
C SER A 75 -8.53 6.54 -8.77
N LYS A 76 -8.73 7.01 -10.01
CA LYS A 76 -10.02 7.52 -10.47
C LYS A 76 -11.15 6.51 -10.30
N LYS A 77 -10.88 5.22 -10.49
CA LYS A 77 -11.85 4.13 -10.31
C LYS A 77 -12.53 4.13 -8.94
N VAL A 78 -11.83 4.56 -7.87
CA VAL A 78 -12.41 4.68 -6.53
C VAL A 78 -13.56 5.69 -6.48
N TYR A 79 -13.47 6.76 -7.26
CA TYR A 79 -14.51 7.80 -7.30
C TYR A 79 -15.70 7.43 -8.18
N GLU A 80 -15.57 6.40 -9.02
CA GLU A 80 -16.64 5.89 -9.88
C GLU A 80 -17.61 4.95 -9.13
N ILE A 81 -17.27 4.55 -7.90
CA ILE A 81 -18.07 3.64 -7.07
C ILE A 81 -19.20 4.43 -6.39
N ASP A 82 -20.45 4.01 -6.63
CA ASP A 82 -21.64 4.52 -5.93
C ASP A 82 -21.82 3.79 -4.57
N TYR A 83 -21.29 4.39 -3.53
CA TYR A 83 -21.32 3.81 -2.17
C TYR A 83 -22.71 3.71 -1.57
N SER A 84 -23.68 4.49 -2.05
CA SER A 84 -25.07 4.44 -1.57
C SER A 84 -25.75 3.11 -1.86
N LYS A 85 -25.26 2.39 -2.88
CA LYS A 85 -25.77 1.09 -3.33
C LYS A 85 -24.96 -0.10 -2.81
N ILE A 86 -23.88 0.14 -2.09
CA ILE A 86 -23.02 -0.94 -1.60
C ILE A 86 -23.57 -1.51 -0.29
N LYS A 87 -23.90 -2.80 -0.31
CA LYS A 87 -24.15 -3.59 0.89
C LYS A 87 -22.88 -4.34 1.27
N LYS A 88 -22.43 -4.17 2.50
CA LYS A 88 -21.26 -4.88 3.04
C LYS A 88 -21.58 -6.38 3.21
N GLU A 89 -20.63 -7.20 2.80
CA GLU A 89 -20.67 -8.66 2.87
C GLU A 89 -19.68 -9.17 3.94
N ASN A 90 -19.92 -10.37 4.48
CA ASN A 90 -19.00 -11.05 5.39
C ASN A 90 -17.75 -11.54 4.61
N VAL A 91 -17.02 -10.61 4.05
CA VAL A 91 -15.85 -10.86 3.23
C VAL A 91 -14.68 -10.04 3.76
N ILE A 92 -13.53 -10.69 3.83
CA ILE A 92 -12.23 -10.07 4.03
C ILE A 92 -11.54 -10.07 2.67
N THR A 93 -10.96 -8.95 2.28
CA THR A 93 -10.23 -8.84 1.01
C THR A 93 -8.77 -8.47 1.21
N ALA A 94 -7.94 -8.92 0.28
CA ALA A 94 -6.56 -8.48 0.13
C ALA A 94 -6.20 -8.36 -1.36
N MET A 95 -5.31 -7.43 -1.71
CA MET A 95 -4.89 -7.20 -3.09
C MET A 95 -3.38 -7.07 -3.20
N GLY A 96 -2.78 -7.73 -4.19
CA GLY A 96 -1.36 -7.61 -4.47
C GLY A 96 -0.84 -8.74 -5.34
N ARG A 97 0.44 -8.65 -5.73
CA ARG A 97 1.12 -9.76 -6.40
C ARG A 97 1.21 -10.94 -5.43
N LEU A 98 0.98 -12.15 -5.93
CA LEU A 98 1.16 -13.36 -5.14
C LEU A 98 2.66 -13.69 -5.07
N ASP A 99 3.37 -12.95 -4.23
CA ASP A 99 4.79 -13.09 -3.94
C ASP A 99 5.05 -13.00 -2.43
N GLU A 100 6.25 -13.37 -2.01
CA GLU A 100 6.65 -13.40 -0.61
C GLU A 100 6.50 -12.03 0.09
N GLN A 101 6.69 -10.95 -0.66
CA GLN A 101 6.54 -9.58 -0.15
C GLN A 101 5.18 -9.35 0.49
N LYS A 102 4.11 -9.90 -0.11
CA LYS A 102 2.73 -9.61 0.28
C LYS A 102 2.24 -10.37 1.50
N GLY A 103 2.98 -11.38 1.98
CA GLY A 103 2.67 -12.09 3.21
C GLY A 103 1.29 -12.76 3.25
N PHE A 104 0.78 -13.21 2.09
CA PHE A 104 -0.53 -13.85 2.04
C PHE A 104 -0.56 -15.20 2.77
N ASP A 105 0.58 -15.84 2.95
CA ASP A 105 0.75 -17.00 3.81
C ASP A 105 0.40 -16.69 5.28
N VAL A 106 0.84 -15.54 5.78
CA VAL A 106 0.50 -15.05 7.13
C VAL A 106 -1.00 -14.77 7.24
N LEU A 107 -1.58 -14.09 6.23
CA LEU A 107 -3.01 -13.81 6.19
C LEU A 107 -3.88 -15.07 6.16
N ILE A 108 -3.50 -16.09 5.37
CA ILE A 108 -4.23 -17.35 5.28
C ILE A 108 -4.18 -18.10 6.62
N ASN A 109 -3.02 -18.11 7.30
CA ASN A 109 -2.90 -18.69 8.64
C ASN A 109 -3.76 -17.92 9.67
N ALA A 110 -3.75 -16.58 9.65
CA ALA A 110 -4.62 -15.76 10.49
C ALA A 110 -6.11 -16.03 10.21
N PHE A 111 -6.49 -16.18 8.95
CA PHE A 111 -7.87 -16.47 8.57
C PHE A 111 -8.36 -17.83 9.07
N LYS A 112 -7.48 -18.79 9.30
CA LYS A 112 -7.87 -20.10 9.91
C LYS A 112 -8.53 -19.89 11.28
N GLU A 113 -7.99 -19.02 12.11
CA GLU A 113 -8.58 -18.71 13.42
C GLU A 113 -9.90 -17.93 13.28
N VAL A 114 -9.97 -17.03 12.29
CA VAL A 114 -11.23 -16.33 11.97
C VAL A 114 -12.31 -17.32 11.54
N TYR A 115 -11.98 -18.25 10.65
CA TYR A 115 -12.91 -19.27 10.17
C TYR A 115 -13.42 -20.18 11.29
N ASN A 116 -12.58 -20.56 12.24
CA ASN A 116 -12.97 -21.39 13.37
C ASN A 116 -14.07 -20.74 14.24
N ARG A 117 -14.10 -19.42 14.32
CA ARG A 117 -15.09 -18.65 15.13
C ARG A 117 -16.24 -18.08 14.29
N HIS A 118 -15.96 -17.74 13.03
CA HIS A 118 -16.88 -17.10 12.10
C HIS A 118 -16.85 -17.78 10.73
N PRO A 119 -17.38 -19.02 10.61
CA PRO A 119 -17.31 -19.81 9.36
C PRO A 119 -18.09 -19.19 8.19
N GLU A 120 -18.95 -18.22 8.45
CA GLU A 120 -19.70 -17.46 7.45
C GLU A 120 -18.86 -16.44 6.69
N TYR A 121 -17.63 -16.16 7.16
CA TYR A 121 -16.74 -15.25 6.47
C TYR A 121 -15.94 -15.94 5.35
N LYS A 122 -15.63 -15.17 4.32
CA LYS A 122 -14.76 -15.58 3.22
C LYS A 122 -13.57 -14.65 3.11
N LEU A 123 -12.43 -15.19 2.68
CA LEU A 123 -11.24 -14.43 2.31
C LEU A 123 -11.07 -14.46 0.80
N LYS A 124 -11.07 -13.29 0.16
CA LYS A 124 -10.81 -13.13 -1.27
C LYS A 124 -9.47 -12.42 -1.48
N ILE A 125 -8.53 -13.07 -2.16
CA ILE A 125 -7.21 -12.53 -2.47
C ILE A 125 -7.13 -12.24 -3.97
N PHE A 126 -6.94 -10.97 -4.33
CA PHE A 126 -6.87 -10.51 -5.72
C PHE A 126 -5.43 -10.29 -6.15
N GLY A 127 -5.02 -10.95 -7.21
CA GLY A 127 -3.71 -10.83 -7.82
C GLY A 127 -3.18 -12.11 -8.42
N ASN A 128 -2.06 -12.00 -9.11
CA ASN A 128 -1.31 -13.13 -9.67
C ASN A 128 0.14 -13.08 -9.21
N GLY A 129 0.84 -14.21 -9.23
CA GLY A 129 2.26 -14.28 -8.90
C GLY A 129 2.76 -15.69 -8.73
N LEU A 130 4.05 -15.80 -8.45
CA LEU A 130 4.77 -17.09 -8.39
C LEU A 130 4.35 -17.98 -7.21
N GLU A 131 3.87 -17.37 -6.12
CA GLU A 131 3.45 -18.08 -4.91
C GLU A 131 2.04 -18.73 -5.02
N LYS A 132 1.35 -18.59 -6.17
CA LYS A 132 -0.04 -19.04 -6.31
C LYS A 132 -0.23 -20.51 -5.90
N ASN A 133 0.62 -21.41 -6.40
CA ASN A 133 0.51 -22.85 -6.11
C ASN A 133 0.77 -23.14 -4.63
N LYS A 134 1.81 -22.53 -4.06
CA LYS A 134 2.17 -22.67 -2.65
C LYS A 134 1.06 -22.16 -1.71
N LEU A 135 0.44 -21.03 -2.06
CA LEU A 135 -0.71 -20.52 -1.30
C LEU A 135 -1.92 -21.44 -1.42
N GLN A 136 -2.19 -22.03 -2.60
CA GLN A 136 -3.26 -23.00 -2.78
C GLN A 136 -3.03 -24.27 -1.97
N GLU A 137 -1.80 -24.78 -1.93
CA GLU A 137 -1.43 -25.93 -1.10
C GLU A 137 -1.65 -25.65 0.40
N LEU A 138 -1.28 -24.44 0.86
CA LEU A 138 -1.53 -23.99 2.23
C LEU A 138 -3.04 -23.94 2.55
N ILE A 139 -3.84 -23.37 1.66
CA ILE A 139 -5.31 -23.31 1.79
C ILE A 139 -5.89 -24.73 1.94
N ASN A 140 -5.47 -25.66 1.07
CA ASN A 140 -5.94 -27.05 1.11
C ASN A 140 -5.52 -27.74 2.40
N LYS A 141 -4.26 -27.58 2.83
CA LYS A 141 -3.72 -28.15 4.07
C LYS A 141 -4.48 -27.67 5.32
N LEU A 142 -4.92 -26.42 5.33
CA LEU A 142 -5.69 -25.84 6.43
C LEU A 142 -7.20 -26.16 6.36
N GLY A 143 -7.67 -26.84 5.31
CA GLY A 143 -9.09 -27.16 5.12
C GLY A 143 -9.94 -25.92 4.82
N LEU A 144 -9.40 -24.93 4.09
CA LEU A 144 -10.05 -23.63 3.82
C LEU A 144 -10.49 -23.47 2.36
N SER A 145 -10.52 -24.54 1.57
CA SER A 145 -10.74 -24.48 0.11
C SER A 145 -12.07 -23.84 -0.31
N GLU A 146 -13.09 -23.92 0.55
CA GLU A 146 -14.42 -23.32 0.29
C GLU A 146 -14.52 -21.85 0.76
N ASN A 147 -13.57 -21.40 1.59
CA ASN A 147 -13.65 -20.09 2.26
C ASN A 147 -12.55 -19.13 1.85
N VAL A 148 -11.41 -19.60 1.33
CA VAL A 148 -10.31 -18.77 0.83
C VAL A 148 -10.22 -18.92 -0.68
N ILE A 149 -10.36 -17.80 -1.40
CA ILE A 149 -10.43 -17.77 -2.86
C ILE A 149 -9.28 -16.93 -3.41
N LEU A 150 -8.40 -17.55 -4.20
CA LEU A 150 -7.40 -16.85 -5.01
C LEU A 150 -8.07 -16.38 -6.31
N CYS A 151 -8.55 -15.14 -6.32
CA CYS A 151 -9.41 -14.59 -7.38
C CYS A 151 -8.67 -14.26 -8.69
N GLY A 152 -7.32 -14.35 -8.71
CA GLY A 152 -6.54 -13.87 -9.84
C GLY A 152 -6.51 -12.34 -9.96
N ALA A 153 -5.91 -11.83 -11.03
CA ALA A 153 -5.95 -10.40 -11.33
C ALA A 153 -7.35 -10.01 -11.84
N ASN A 154 -7.95 -9.02 -11.20
CA ASN A 154 -9.29 -8.54 -11.54
C ASN A 154 -9.27 -7.01 -11.61
N GLN A 155 -9.80 -6.45 -12.71
CA GLN A 155 -9.90 -5.01 -12.90
C GLN A 155 -10.92 -4.34 -11.96
N ASP A 156 -11.90 -5.13 -11.48
CA ASP A 156 -12.95 -4.70 -10.58
C ASP A 156 -12.66 -5.04 -9.10
N ALA A 157 -11.42 -5.46 -8.78
CA ALA A 157 -11.04 -5.82 -7.43
C ALA A 157 -11.38 -4.74 -6.40
N ILE A 158 -11.26 -3.46 -6.78
CA ILE A 158 -11.58 -2.35 -5.88
C ILE A 158 -13.08 -2.27 -5.56
N PHE A 159 -13.95 -2.69 -6.46
CA PHE A 159 -15.38 -2.78 -6.21
C PHE A 159 -15.69 -3.93 -5.23
N GLU A 160 -14.99 -5.06 -5.34
CA GLU A 160 -15.09 -6.16 -4.37
C GLU A 160 -14.57 -5.74 -2.99
N VAL A 161 -13.48 -4.95 -2.93
CA VAL A 161 -13.01 -4.34 -1.68
C VAL A 161 -14.09 -3.45 -1.06
N ALA A 162 -14.74 -2.62 -1.86
CA ALA A 162 -15.82 -1.74 -1.37
C ALA A 162 -16.98 -2.53 -0.74
N LYS A 163 -17.30 -3.73 -1.24
CA LYS A 163 -18.31 -4.62 -0.66
C LYS A 163 -17.84 -5.36 0.60
N SER A 164 -16.53 -5.52 0.79
CA SER A 164 -16.01 -6.25 1.94
C SER A 164 -16.10 -5.44 3.22
N LYS A 165 -16.26 -6.11 4.36
CA LYS A 165 -16.22 -5.49 5.68
C LYS A 165 -14.80 -5.08 6.08
N ILE A 166 -13.81 -5.89 5.69
CA ILE A 166 -12.42 -5.71 6.11
C ILE A 166 -11.50 -5.86 4.90
N TYR A 167 -10.52 -4.99 4.80
CA TYR A 167 -9.37 -5.13 3.92
C TYR A 167 -8.11 -5.37 4.74
N VAL A 168 -7.26 -6.31 4.31
CA VAL A 168 -5.99 -6.62 4.97
C VAL A 168 -4.82 -6.41 4.02
N LEU A 169 -3.83 -5.65 4.48
CA LEU A 169 -2.49 -5.57 3.90
C LEU A 169 -1.51 -6.32 4.81
N SER A 170 -1.15 -7.54 4.44
CA SER A 170 -0.26 -8.43 5.22
C SER A 170 1.21 -8.33 4.82
N SER A 171 1.60 -7.28 4.12
CA SER A 171 2.92 -7.14 3.48
C SER A 171 4.07 -7.15 4.48
N ARG A 172 5.18 -7.81 4.13
CA ARG A 172 6.45 -7.80 4.87
C ARG A 172 7.21 -6.49 4.69
N TYR A 173 7.07 -5.85 3.52
CA TYR A 173 7.65 -4.54 3.23
C TYR A 173 6.87 -3.82 2.13
N GLU A 174 6.84 -2.49 2.23
CA GLU A 174 6.20 -1.60 1.26
C GLU A 174 7.07 -0.37 0.97
N GLY A 175 6.67 0.39 -0.04
CA GLY A 175 7.07 1.79 -0.20
C GLY A 175 5.89 2.68 0.14
N MET A 176 4.97 2.85 -0.82
CA MET A 176 3.66 3.48 -0.62
C MET A 176 2.59 2.49 -1.09
N PRO A 177 1.80 1.87 -0.19
CA PRO A 177 0.87 0.81 -0.55
C PRO A 177 -0.41 1.36 -1.20
N ASN A 178 -0.45 1.45 -2.53
CA ASN A 178 -1.63 1.94 -3.26
C ASN A 178 -2.90 1.16 -2.94
N ALA A 179 -2.80 -0.16 -2.81
CA ALA A 179 -3.94 -1.01 -2.48
C ALA A 179 -4.56 -0.66 -1.12
N LEU A 180 -3.75 -0.28 -0.13
CA LEU A 180 -4.24 0.20 1.17
C LEU A 180 -4.92 1.57 1.03
N ILE A 181 -4.31 2.50 0.27
CA ILE A 181 -4.90 3.82 0.00
C ILE A 181 -6.27 3.66 -0.66
N GLU A 182 -6.37 2.80 -1.67
CA GLU A 182 -7.62 2.52 -2.38
C GLU A 182 -8.66 1.89 -1.46
N ALA A 183 -8.28 0.91 -0.64
CA ALA A 183 -9.18 0.27 0.32
C ALA A 183 -9.71 1.27 1.37
N MET A 184 -8.85 2.09 1.96
CA MET A 184 -9.28 3.16 2.88
C MET A 184 -10.26 4.13 2.20
N ALA A 185 -10.00 4.46 0.94
CA ALA A 185 -10.84 5.36 0.16
C ALA A 185 -12.18 4.74 -0.29
N THR A 186 -12.36 3.43 -0.15
CA THR A 186 -13.64 2.73 -0.42
C THR A 186 -14.52 2.56 0.82
N SER A 187 -14.25 3.27 1.91
CA SER A 187 -14.99 3.10 3.18
C SER A 187 -14.96 1.64 3.66
N THR A 188 -13.79 1.02 3.62
CA THR A 188 -13.55 -0.34 4.10
C THR A 188 -12.62 -0.27 5.31
N ALA A 189 -12.95 -0.99 6.37
CA ALA A 189 -12.08 -1.05 7.55
C ALA A 189 -10.77 -1.76 7.19
N CYS A 190 -9.65 -1.10 7.43
CA CYS A 190 -8.35 -1.59 7.00
C CYS A 190 -7.51 -2.06 8.19
N ILE A 191 -6.89 -3.23 8.03
CA ILE A 191 -5.82 -3.72 8.89
C ILE A 191 -4.56 -3.82 8.04
N SER A 192 -3.44 -3.33 8.54
CA SER A 192 -2.16 -3.43 7.84
C SER A 192 -1.05 -3.88 8.77
N THR A 193 -0.11 -4.64 8.24
CA THR A 193 1.18 -4.79 8.91
C THR A 193 1.86 -3.43 9.04
N ASP A 194 2.48 -3.16 10.19
CA ASP A 194 3.33 -1.98 10.40
C ASP A 194 4.74 -2.24 9.85
N CYS A 195 4.82 -2.53 8.55
CA CYS A 195 6.08 -2.66 7.88
C CYS A 195 6.74 -1.29 7.70
N LYS A 196 8.05 -1.29 7.57
CA LYS A 196 8.95 -0.15 7.80
C LYS A 196 8.58 1.18 7.14
N PHE A 197 7.87 1.17 5.98
CA PHE A 197 7.47 2.39 5.27
C PHE A 197 6.03 2.27 4.76
N GLY A 198 5.35 3.38 4.70
CA GLY A 198 4.03 3.54 4.08
C GLY A 198 2.85 3.32 5.01
N PRO A 199 2.60 2.13 5.58
CA PRO A 199 1.38 1.89 6.36
C PRO A 199 1.18 2.85 7.53
N SER A 200 2.16 3.04 8.41
CA SER A 200 2.09 3.97 9.56
C SER A 200 2.07 5.46 9.16
N GLU A 201 2.39 5.81 7.91
CA GLU A 201 2.16 7.17 7.39
C GLU A 201 0.71 7.39 6.90
N LEU A 202 -0.05 6.32 6.70
CA LEU A 202 -1.45 6.32 6.26
C LEU A 202 -2.42 6.04 7.39
N ILE A 203 -2.09 5.07 8.26
CA ILE A 203 -2.91 4.61 9.38
C ILE A 203 -2.43 5.23 10.68
N ALA A 204 -3.34 5.92 11.36
CA ALA A 204 -3.25 6.21 12.79
C ALA A 204 -3.98 5.07 13.53
N ASP A 205 -3.22 4.19 14.17
CA ASP A 205 -3.73 2.95 14.79
C ASP A 205 -4.92 3.22 15.71
N GLY A 206 -5.94 2.38 15.60
CA GLY A 206 -7.20 2.49 16.34
C GLY A 206 -8.14 3.61 15.88
N LYS A 207 -7.72 4.49 14.97
CA LYS A 207 -8.52 5.63 14.50
C LYS A 207 -9.10 5.41 13.11
N ASN A 208 -8.25 5.27 12.10
CA ASN A 208 -8.63 5.13 10.69
C ASN A 208 -8.16 3.81 10.06
N GLY A 209 -7.78 2.86 10.88
CA GLY A 209 -7.30 1.53 10.57
C GLY A 209 -6.62 0.92 11.78
N LEU A 210 -6.19 -0.33 11.64
CA LEU A 210 -5.42 -1.03 12.66
C LEU A 210 -4.05 -1.44 12.13
N LEU A 211 -3.03 -1.38 12.99
CA LEU A 211 -1.68 -1.85 12.69
C LEU A 211 -1.36 -3.12 13.48
N VAL A 212 -0.63 -4.04 12.84
CA VAL A 212 -0.15 -5.28 13.44
C VAL A 212 1.33 -5.50 13.12
N PRO A 213 2.08 -6.25 13.92
CA PRO A 213 3.46 -6.61 13.58
C PRO A 213 3.54 -7.41 12.26
N VAL A 214 4.68 -7.30 11.59
CA VAL A 214 4.99 -8.11 10.39
C VAL A 214 5.17 -9.57 10.80
N ASP A 215 4.69 -10.50 9.95
CA ASP A 215 4.77 -11.96 10.15
C ASP A 215 4.09 -12.49 11.43
N ASP A 216 3.15 -11.73 12.00
CA ASP A 216 2.38 -12.10 13.20
C ASP A 216 0.93 -12.46 12.83
N ALA A 217 0.70 -13.73 12.52
CA ALA A 217 -0.63 -14.25 12.17
C ALA A 217 -1.61 -14.24 13.35
N GLU A 218 -1.13 -14.39 14.59
CA GLU A 218 -1.96 -14.42 15.79
C GLU A 218 -2.54 -13.04 16.10
N THR A 219 -1.69 -12.01 16.12
CA THR A 219 -2.14 -10.62 16.30
C THR A 219 -3.05 -10.19 15.14
N LEU A 220 -2.73 -10.59 13.90
CA LEU A 220 -3.58 -10.30 12.74
C LEU A 220 -4.97 -10.92 12.89
N ALA A 221 -5.06 -12.20 13.28
CA ALA A 221 -6.34 -12.88 13.55
C ALA A 221 -7.13 -12.16 14.63
N THR A 222 -6.48 -11.81 15.75
CA THR A 222 -7.09 -11.07 16.87
C THR A 222 -7.70 -9.74 16.41
N LYS A 223 -6.98 -8.97 15.59
CA LYS A 223 -7.49 -7.69 15.07
C LYS A 223 -8.63 -7.86 14.05
N ILE A 224 -8.59 -8.91 13.23
CA ILE A 224 -9.70 -9.24 12.33
C ILE A 224 -10.95 -9.58 13.15
N LEU A 225 -10.84 -10.48 14.12
CA LEU A 225 -11.93 -10.87 15.00
C LEU A 225 -12.49 -9.67 15.77
N PHE A 226 -11.62 -8.80 16.28
CA PHE A 226 -12.04 -7.56 16.94
C PHE A 226 -12.93 -6.69 16.05
N LEU A 227 -12.60 -6.51 14.77
CA LEU A 227 -13.45 -5.74 13.85
C LEU A 227 -14.72 -6.49 13.44
N ILE A 228 -14.71 -7.80 13.41
CA ILE A 228 -15.91 -8.61 13.14
C ILE A 228 -16.92 -8.49 14.28
N GLU A 229 -16.44 -8.55 15.51
CA GLU A 229 -17.27 -8.61 16.71
C GLU A 229 -17.69 -7.22 17.23
N ASN A 230 -17.11 -6.12 16.69
CA ASN A 230 -17.38 -4.75 17.10
C ASN A 230 -17.80 -3.85 15.93
N ASP A 231 -19.03 -4.01 15.44
CA ASP A 231 -19.56 -3.26 14.29
C ASP A 231 -19.42 -1.74 14.44
N SER A 232 -19.72 -1.18 15.60
CA SER A 232 -19.64 0.27 15.82
C SER A 232 -18.22 0.80 15.71
N VAL A 233 -17.23 0.04 16.17
CA VAL A 233 -15.80 0.39 16.03
C VAL A 233 -15.39 0.31 14.55
N ARG A 234 -15.78 -0.77 13.88
CA ARG A 234 -15.50 -0.96 12.46
C ARG A 234 -16.05 0.19 11.63
N GLU A 235 -17.32 0.54 11.80
CA GLU A 235 -17.96 1.63 11.07
C GLU A 235 -17.33 3.00 11.34
N ASN A 236 -16.87 3.23 12.56
CA ASN A 236 -16.14 4.45 12.88
C ASN A 236 -14.78 4.50 12.16
N ILE A 237 -14.04 3.40 12.14
CA ILE A 237 -12.78 3.27 11.40
C ILE A 237 -13.01 3.50 9.89
N GLU A 238 -14.06 2.94 9.32
CA GLU A 238 -14.45 3.12 7.91
C GLU A 238 -14.68 4.61 7.56
N LYS A 239 -15.42 5.32 8.42
CA LYS A 239 -15.67 6.78 8.25
C LYS A 239 -14.39 7.61 8.34
N GLU A 240 -13.52 7.29 9.29
CA GLU A 240 -12.25 8.00 9.47
C GLU A 240 -11.27 7.68 8.32
N ALA A 241 -11.20 6.43 7.87
CA ALA A 241 -10.39 6.00 6.73
C ALA A 241 -10.75 6.78 5.46
N MET A 242 -12.03 6.98 5.20
CA MET A 242 -12.53 7.65 4.01
C MET A 242 -12.06 9.12 3.87
N LYS A 243 -11.62 9.75 4.96
CA LYS A 243 -11.05 11.10 4.93
C LYS A 243 -9.77 11.20 4.09
N ILE A 244 -9.13 10.06 3.80
CA ILE A 244 -7.97 9.97 2.89
C ILE A 244 -8.29 10.50 1.49
N ARG A 245 -9.56 10.41 1.04
CA ARG A 245 -10.01 10.94 -0.26
C ARG A 245 -9.67 12.42 -0.42
N LYS A 246 -9.91 13.22 0.61
CA LYS A 246 -9.59 14.65 0.58
C LYS A 246 -8.09 14.91 0.60
N LYS A 247 -7.34 14.07 1.34
CA LYS A 247 -5.89 14.23 1.53
C LYS A 247 -5.10 13.83 0.28
N LEU A 248 -5.54 12.78 -0.42
CA LEU A 248 -4.85 12.18 -1.57
C LEU A 248 -5.64 12.34 -2.89
N ASP A 249 -6.50 13.33 -2.96
CA ASP A 249 -7.18 13.72 -4.19
C ASP A 249 -6.20 14.01 -5.32
N ALA A 250 -6.54 13.59 -6.55
CA ALA A 250 -5.65 13.70 -7.69
C ALA A 250 -5.25 15.15 -8.00
N ASN A 251 -6.20 16.10 -7.91
CA ASN A 251 -5.90 17.51 -8.19
C ASN A 251 -4.97 18.10 -7.13
N THR A 252 -5.18 17.73 -5.85
CA THR A 252 -4.32 18.12 -4.73
C THR A 252 -2.89 17.58 -4.93
N ILE A 253 -2.75 16.32 -5.34
CA ILE A 253 -1.45 15.71 -5.57
C ILE A 253 -0.77 16.29 -6.81
N TYR A 254 -1.50 16.48 -7.93
CA TYR A 254 -0.95 17.09 -9.14
C TYR A 254 -0.50 18.52 -8.92
N LYS A 255 -1.25 19.29 -8.10
CA LYS A 255 -0.81 20.64 -7.71
C LYS A 255 0.53 20.62 -6.98
N LYS A 256 0.74 19.67 -6.04
CA LYS A 256 2.03 19.52 -5.35
C LYS A 256 3.18 19.22 -6.33
N TYR A 257 2.94 18.36 -7.33
CA TYR A 257 3.94 18.10 -8.39
C TYR A 257 4.23 19.37 -9.18
N TYR A 258 3.19 20.08 -9.62
CA TYR A 258 3.33 21.30 -10.40
C TYR A 258 4.10 22.39 -9.64
N ASP A 259 3.70 22.67 -8.40
CA ASP A 259 4.33 23.69 -7.56
C ASP A 259 5.82 23.37 -7.33
N TYR A 260 6.14 22.08 -7.08
CA TYR A 260 7.51 21.65 -6.93
C TYR A 260 8.33 21.79 -8.22
N PHE A 261 7.79 21.43 -9.37
CA PHE A 261 8.49 21.56 -10.66
C PHE A 261 8.79 23.02 -11.01
N VAL A 262 7.82 23.92 -10.76
CA VAL A 262 8.01 25.34 -10.97
C VAL A 262 9.02 25.92 -10.00
N GLY A 263 8.96 25.56 -8.71
CA GLY A 263 9.93 25.97 -7.69
C GLY A 263 11.37 25.60 -8.06
N VAL A 264 11.62 24.33 -8.36
CA VAL A 264 12.97 23.83 -8.74
C VAL A 264 13.49 24.49 -10.04
N LYS A 265 12.62 24.94 -10.95
CA LYS A 265 13.01 25.66 -12.15
C LYS A 265 13.47 27.10 -11.84
N ASN A 266 12.81 27.75 -10.89
CA ASN A 266 13.04 29.17 -10.57
C ASN A 266 14.27 29.39 -9.65
N GLU A 267 14.74 28.36 -8.95
CA GLU A 267 15.95 28.42 -8.13
C GLU A 267 17.27 28.36 -8.94
N LYS A 268 17.21 28.34 -10.27
CA LYS A 268 18.33 28.34 -11.22
C LYS A 268 18.36 29.62 -12.06
#